data_533d09d973b57d21e8c6e74c9ad00916
#
_entry.id   533d09d973b57d21e8c6e74c9ad00916
#
_cell.length_a   1.000
_cell.length_b   1.000
_cell.length_c   1.000
_cell.angle_alpha   90.00
_cell.angle_beta   90.00
_cell.angle_gamma   90.00
#
_symmetry.space_group_name_H-M   'P 1'
#
loop_
_entity.id
_entity.type
_entity.pdbx_description
1 polymer ?
#
loop_
_entity_poly.entity_id
_entity_poly.type
_entity_poly.pdbx_seq_one_letter_code
_entity_poly.pdbx_strand_id
1 'polypeptide(L)'
;KISVCFLIGTLSACSFSSYLPFSSAHKKTVINLEQSKIDKKSYATAYAATVETYEGRVDRDYYVNSFASGANDWYLGRILVPVEQIKEKLHKGGHDSNIYAYYSGVIHAAALQTNFGKLNAKCWSYIDTPSVTQGIYDAMLDLQRGKVRSENDEYIVQGSEELLKLCGGK
;
A
#
# COMPACT_ATOMS: atom_id res chain seq x y z
N LYS A 1 55.30 31.81 -31.50
CA LYS A 1 53.90 31.55 -31.92
C LYS A 1 53.37 30.53 -30.94
N ILE A 2 52.57 31.03 -29.98
CA ILE A 2 51.95 30.23 -28.95
C ILE A 2 50.48 30.05 -29.39
N SER A 3 50.11 28.81 -29.67
CA SER A 3 48.75 28.43 -30.03
C SER A 3 48.01 28.04 -28.76
N VAL A 4 47.03 28.85 -28.39
CA VAL A 4 46.14 28.59 -27.24
C VAL A 4 44.94 27.78 -27.76
N CYS A 5 44.87 26.50 -27.38
CA CYS A 5 43.68 25.67 -27.60
C CYS A 5 42.64 26.01 -26.55
N PHE A 6 41.58 26.62 -26.98
CA PHE A 6 40.32 26.78 -26.18
C PHE A 6 39.62 25.42 -26.08
N LEU A 7 39.63 24.82 -24.90
CA LEU A 7 38.82 23.68 -24.56
C LEU A 7 37.41 24.18 -24.19
N ILE A 8 36.49 24.03 -25.15
CA ILE A 8 35.06 24.24 -24.88
C ILE A 8 34.58 23.01 -24.12
N GLY A 9 34.38 23.16 -22.82
CA GLY A 9 33.73 22.18 -21.96
C GLY A 9 32.23 22.12 -22.28
N THR A 10 31.80 21.08 -22.97
CA THR A 10 30.41 20.76 -23.14
C THR A 10 29.88 20.23 -21.79
N LEU A 11 29.10 21.04 -21.10
CA LEU A 11 28.26 20.63 -19.98
C LEU A 11 27.25 19.60 -20.51
N SER A 12 27.56 18.33 -20.35
CA SER A 12 26.57 17.25 -20.50
C SER A 12 25.57 17.40 -19.38
N ALA A 13 24.43 17.97 -19.71
CA ALA A 13 23.25 17.90 -18.86
C ALA A 13 22.87 16.43 -18.69
N CYS A 14 23.24 15.84 -17.56
CA CYS A 14 22.70 14.57 -17.13
C CYS A 14 21.19 14.77 -16.90
N SER A 15 20.42 14.48 -17.92
CA SER A 15 18.99 14.28 -17.79
C SER A 15 18.79 13.05 -16.88
N PHE A 16 18.58 13.30 -15.60
CA PHE A 16 18.07 12.30 -14.68
C PHE A 16 16.66 11.97 -15.14
N SER A 17 16.56 11.13 -16.15
CA SER A 17 15.33 10.44 -16.50
C SER A 17 15.00 9.55 -15.30
N SER A 18 14.06 10.00 -14.47
CA SER A 18 13.56 9.27 -13.32
C SER A 18 12.88 8.00 -13.82
N TYR A 19 13.66 6.99 -14.10
CA TYR A 19 13.15 5.64 -14.34
C TYR A 19 12.59 5.11 -13.02
N LEU A 20 11.29 5.32 -12.82
CA LEU A 20 10.59 4.35 -12.01
C LEU A 20 10.65 3.03 -12.81
N PRO A 21 11.01 1.92 -12.18
CA PRO A 21 11.03 0.63 -12.86
C PRO A 21 9.59 0.16 -13.08
N PHE A 22 8.92 0.74 -14.09
CA PHE A 22 7.58 0.32 -14.52
C PHE A 22 7.64 -0.91 -15.45
N SER A 23 8.78 -1.53 -15.57
CA SER A 23 8.97 -2.67 -16.45
C SER A 23 9.60 -3.83 -15.68
N SER A 24 8.78 -4.57 -15.00
CA SER A 24 8.96 -6.00 -14.85
C SER A 24 7.61 -6.61 -14.52
N ALA A 25 7.29 -7.72 -15.17
CA ALA A 25 6.19 -8.55 -14.78
C ALA A 25 6.35 -8.87 -13.29
N HIS A 26 5.72 -8.06 -12.42
CA HIS A 26 5.68 -8.33 -11.00
C HIS A 26 5.11 -9.72 -10.84
N LYS A 27 5.96 -10.63 -10.38
CA LYS A 27 5.58 -11.98 -10.05
C LYS A 27 4.37 -11.85 -9.13
N LYS A 28 3.21 -12.30 -9.60
CA LYS A 28 1.93 -12.18 -8.93
C LYS A 28 2.10 -12.71 -7.52
N THR A 29 2.24 -11.84 -6.53
CA THR A 29 2.34 -12.26 -5.13
C THR A 29 0.95 -12.72 -4.75
N VAL A 30 0.77 -14.02 -4.63
CA VAL A 30 -0.47 -14.59 -4.12
C VAL A 30 -0.44 -14.35 -2.61
N ILE A 31 -1.24 -13.40 -2.16
CA ILE A 31 -1.46 -13.16 -0.74
C ILE A 31 -2.50 -14.19 -0.31
N ASN A 32 -2.04 -15.20 0.39
CA ASN A 32 -2.90 -16.27 0.91
C ASN A 32 -2.25 -16.86 2.17
N LEU A 33 -2.57 -16.27 3.30
CA LEU A 33 -2.17 -16.80 4.58
C LEU A 33 -3.11 -17.93 5.02
N GLU A 34 -2.53 -18.99 5.57
CA GLU A 34 -3.32 -19.98 6.29
C GLU A 34 -4.05 -19.32 7.46
N GLN A 35 -5.32 -19.66 7.66
CA GLN A 35 -6.17 -19.07 8.71
C GLN A 35 -5.52 -19.12 10.10
N SER A 36 -4.78 -20.19 10.40
CA SER A 36 -4.06 -20.37 11.67
C SER A 36 -2.88 -19.40 11.89
N LYS A 37 -2.43 -18.75 10.82
CA LYS A 37 -1.31 -17.79 10.85
C LYS A 37 -1.78 -16.33 10.85
N ILE A 38 -3.09 -16.08 10.77
CA ILE A 38 -3.64 -14.73 10.74
C ILE A 38 -3.69 -14.18 12.17
N ASP A 39 -2.97 -13.09 12.39
CA ASP A 39 -3.12 -12.25 13.56
C ASP A 39 -4.43 -11.48 13.48
N LYS A 40 -5.40 -11.85 14.31
CA LYS A 40 -6.78 -11.37 14.25
C LYS A 40 -6.89 -9.85 14.33
N LYS A 41 -6.17 -9.22 15.25
CA LYS A 41 -6.26 -7.76 15.47
C LYS A 41 -5.70 -6.98 14.29
N SER A 42 -4.59 -7.42 13.71
CA SER A 42 -3.97 -6.79 12.54
C SER A 42 -4.83 -6.95 11.29
N TYR A 43 -5.36 -8.14 11.07
CA TYR A 43 -6.27 -8.44 9.96
C TYR A 43 -7.56 -7.64 10.05
N ALA A 44 -8.26 -7.73 11.18
CA ALA A 44 -9.58 -7.13 11.36
C ALA A 44 -9.55 -5.61 11.18
N THR A 45 -8.55 -4.96 11.78
CA THR A 45 -8.42 -3.50 11.69
C THR A 45 -8.08 -3.06 10.26
N ALA A 46 -7.20 -3.81 9.57
CA ALA A 46 -6.87 -3.51 8.18
C ALA A 46 -8.07 -3.75 7.25
N TYR A 47 -8.82 -4.82 7.46
CA TYR A 47 -10.05 -5.12 6.72
C TYR A 47 -11.05 -3.97 6.87
N ALA A 48 -11.41 -3.61 8.10
CA ALA A 48 -12.38 -2.56 8.38
C ALA A 48 -11.97 -1.20 7.77
N ALA A 49 -10.73 -0.78 7.99
CA ALA A 49 -10.21 0.48 7.45
C ALA A 49 -10.17 0.49 5.91
N THR A 50 -9.93 -0.66 5.28
CA THR A 50 -9.93 -0.76 3.81
C THR A 50 -11.35 -0.67 3.27
N VAL A 51 -12.32 -1.35 3.88
CA VAL A 51 -13.74 -1.24 3.53
C VAL A 51 -14.18 0.21 3.64
N GLU A 52 -13.97 0.86 4.78
CA GLU A 52 -14.34 2.26 5.00
C GLU A 52 -13.75 3.20 3.93
N THR A 53 -12.50 2.98 3.54
CA THR A 53 -11.81 3.84 2.58
C THR A 53 -12.28 3.63 1.14
N TYR A 54 -12.59 2.38 0.77
CA TYR A 54 -12.81 2.01 -0.64
C TYR A 54 -14.24 1.60 -0.98
N GLU A 55 -15.17 1.65 -0.04
CA GLU A 55 -16.58 1.41 -0.33
C GLU A 55 -17.08 2.35 -1.43
N GLY A 56 -17.78 1.79 -2.42
CA GLY A 56 -18.25 2.51 -3.60
C GLY A 56 -17.17 2.92 -4.61
N ARG A 57 -15.90 2.50 -4.44
CA ARG A 57 -14.77 2.84 -5.33
C ARG A 57 -14.16 1.64 -6.04
N VAL A 58 -14.61 0.44 -5.72
CA VAL A 58 -14.11 -0.81 -6.29
C VAL A 58 -15.16 -1.37 -7.23
N ASP A 59 -14.84 -1.40 -8.51
CA ASP A 59 -15.68 -2.02 -9.55
C ASP A 59 -15.26 -3.49 -9.82
N ARG A 60 -16.00 -4.15 -10.72
CA ARG A 60 -15.74 -5.56 -11.06
C ARG A 60 -14.38 -5.79 -11.70
N ASP A 61 -13.85 -4.78 -12.40
CA ASP A 61 -12.62 -4.89 -13.17
C ASP A 61 -11.42 -4.34 -12.42
N TYR A 62 -11.59 -3.98 -11.14
CA TYR A 62 -10.52 -3.46 -10.32
C TYR A 62 -9.40 -4.48 -10.10
N TYR A 63 -8.15 -4.07 -10.22
CA TYR A 63 -6.98 -4.95 -10.09
C TYR A 63 -6.61 -5.20 -8.62
N VAL A 64 -7.47 -5.94 -7.90
CA VAL A 64 -7.32 -6.24 -6.46
C VAL A 64 -5.96 -6.86 -6.13
N ASN A 65 -5.48 -7.82 -6.93
CA ASN A 65 -4.17 -8.43 -6.71
C ASN A 65 -3.03 -7.43 -6.78
N SER A 66 -3.11 -6.46 -7.68
CA SER A 66 -2.08 -5.42 -7.84
C SER A 66 -2.11 -4.44 -6.68
N PHE A 67 -3.29 -4.06 -6.24
CA PHE A 67 -3.47 -3.25 -5.05
C PHE A 67 -2.83 -3.91 -3.82
N ALA A 68 -3.18 -5.15 -3.53
CA ALA A 68 -2.63 -5.89 -2.42
C ALA A 68 -1.11 -6.14 -2.54
N SER A 69 -0.61 -6.33 -3.77
CA SER A 69 0.84 -6.44 -4.01
C SER A 69 1.57 -5.14 -3.69
N GLY A 70 0.99 -3.98 -4.04
CA GLY A 70 1.54 -2.68 -3.69
C GLY A 70 1.60 -2.47 -2.18
N ALA A 71 0.54 -2.84 -1.45
CA ALA A 71 0.51 -2.79 0.01
C ALA A 71 1.58 -3.69 0.63
N ASN A 72 1.71 -4.92 0.13
CA ASN A 72 2.72 -5.87 0.59
C ASN A 72 4.15 -5.35 0.36
N ASP A 73 4.43 -4.80 -0.81
CA ASP A 73 5.75 -4.28 -1.15
C ASP A 73 6.11 -3.06 -0.30
N TRP A 74 5.13 -2.24 0.11
CA TRP A 74 5.33 -1.19 1.10
C TRP A 74 5.83 -1.75 2.44
N TYR A 75 5.12 -2.73 3.00
CA TYR A 75 5.49 -3.32 4.30
C TYR A 75 6.79 -4.11 4.27
N LEU A 76 7.18 -4.63 3.11
CA LEU A 76 8.48 -5.28 2.89
C LEU A 76 9.63 -4.30 2.64
N GLY A 77 9.38 -2.97 2.65
CA GLY A 77 10.40 -1.96 2.41
C GLY A 77 10.95 -1.95 0.98
N ARG A 78 10.18 -2.44 0.01
CA ARG A 78 10.60 -2.49 -1.41
C ARG A 78 10.32 -1.20 -2.17
N ILE A 79 9.52 -0.31 -1.59
CA ILE A 79 9.17 0.97 -2.19
C ILE A 79 10.18 2.01 -1.76
N LEU A 80 11.06 2.42 -2.67
CA LEU A 80 12.12 3.38 -2.41
C LEU A 80 11.74 4.81 -2.77
N VAL A 81 10.59 4.99 -3.42
CA VAL A 81 10.09 6.32 -3.81
C VAL A 81 9.21 6.89 -2.71
N PRO A 82 9.40 8.17 -2.32
CA PRO A 82 8.52 8.83 -1.35
C PRO A 82 7.05 8.80 -1.78
N VAL A 83 6.16 8.51 -0.83
CA VAL A 83 4.71 8.38 -1.10
C VAL A 83 4.14 9.63 -1.76
N GLU A 84 4.60 10.81 -1.39
CA GLU A 84 4.12 12.08 -1.96
C GLU A 84 4.45 12.18 -3.46
N GLN A 85 5.60 11.68 -3.89
CA GLN A 85 5.94 11.63 -5.32
C GLN A 85 5.06 10.63 -6.08
N ILE A 86 4.69 9.52 -5.43
CA ILE A 86 3.76 8.53 -6.00
C ILE A 86 2.39 9.19 -6.19
N LYS A 87 1.87 9.89 -5.18
CA LYS A 87 0.59 10.62 -5.24
C LYS A 87 0.58 11.65 -6.37
N GLU A 88 1.62 12.47 -6.48
CA GLU A 88 1.75 13.45 -7.55
C GLU A 88 1.70 12.83 -8.94
N LYS A 89 2.39 11.70 -9.12
CA LYS A 89 2.38 10.99 -10.40
C LYS A 89 1.01 10.44 -10.72
N LEU A 90 0.36 9.77 -9.78
CA LEU A 90 -1.00 9.24 -9.99
C LEU A 90 -1.99 10.36 -10.32
N HIS A 91 -1.84 11.54 -9.71
CA HIS A 91 -2.71 12.69 -9.95
C HIS A 91 -2.60 13.25 -11.37
N LYS A 92 -1.42 13.10 -12.00
CA LYS A 92 -1.20 13.53 -13.39
C LYS A 92 -1.93 12.65 -14.41
N GLY A 93 -2.42 11.49 -14.01
CA GLY A 93 -3.18 10.57 -14.85
C GLY A 93 -2.35 9.87 -15.94
N GLY A 94 -3.05 9.19 -16.87
CA GLY A 94 -2.41 8.51 -17.99
C GLY A 94 -1.73 7.17 -17.65
N HIS A 95 -2.03 6.61 -16.48
CA HIS A 95 -1.50 5.32 -16.06
C HIS A 95 -2.41 4.17 -16.45
N ASP A 96 -1.82 3.03 -16.76
CA ASP A 96 -2.52 1.76 -16.83
C ASP A 96 -3.23 1.45 -15.51
N SER A 97 -4.45 0.90 -15.58
CA SER A 97 -5.29 0.64 -14.41
C SER A 97 -4.63 -0.32 -13.41
N ASN A 98 -3.82 -1.25 -13.89
CA ASN A 98 -3.07 -2.18 -13.05
C ASN A 98 -1.98 -1.43 -12.25
N ILE A 99 -1.25 -0.55 -12.90
CA ILE A 99 -0.23 0.33 -12.28
C ILE A 99 -0.89 1.26 -11.27
N TYR A 100 -2.03 1.85 -11.64
CA TYR A 100 -2.80 2.70 -10.75
C TYR A 100 -3.22 1.95 -9.48
N ALA A 101 -3.77 0.74 -9.61
CA ALA A 101 -4.17 -0.09 -8.49
C ALA A 101 -2.97 -0.44 -7.58
N TYR A 102 -1.82 -0.82 -8.15
CA TYR A 102 -0.61 -1.12 -7.39
C TYR A 102 -0.17 0.05 -6.51
N TYR A 103 -0.02 1.24 -7.10
CA TYR A 103 0.41 2.41 -6.33
C TYR A 103 -0.66 2.94 -5.38
N SER A 104 -1.93 2.75 -5.69
CA SER A 104 -3.02 3.01 -4.72
C SER A 104 -2.89 2.13 -3.49
N GLY A 105 -2.52 0.86 -3.67
CA GLY A 105 -2.21 -0.06 -2.56
C GLY A 105 -1.01 0.40 -1.71
N VAL A 106 0.06 0.89 -2.35
CA VAL A 106 1.20 1.48 -1.65
C VAL A 106 0.77 2.67 -0.78
N ILE A 107 0.00 3.58 -1.35
CA ILE A 107 -0.49 4.78 -0.64
C ILE A 107 -1.38 4.37 0.54
N HIS A 108 -2.27 3.41 0.33
CA HIS A 108 -3.16 2.91 1.38
C HIS A 108 -2.38 2.29 2.55
N ALA A 109 -1.43 1.42 2.24
CA ALA A 109 -0.58 0.79 3.26
C ALA A 109 0.24 1.81 4.07
N ALA A 110 0.80 2.81 3.41
CA ALA A 110 1.52 3.89 4.06
C ALA A 110 0.60 4.73 4.97
N ALA A 111 -0.63 4.99 4.51
CA ALA A 111 -1.63 5.71 5.30
C ALA A 111 -2.04 4.93 6.55
N LEU A 112 -2.29 3.63 6.43
CA LEU A 112 -2.59 2.75 7.57
C LEU A 112 -1.46 2.77 8.60
N GLN A 113 -0.22 2.57 8.15
CA GLN A 113 0.96 2.62 9.03
C GLN A 113 1.06 3.95 9.78
N THR A 114 0.86 5.06 9.07
CA THR A 114 0.87 6.39 9.66
C THR A 114 -0.25 6.57 10.69
N ASN A 115 -1.45 6.09 10.39
CA ASN A 115 -2.61 6.21 11.29
C ASN A 115 -2.44 5.37 12.56
N PHE A 116 -1.89 4.17 12.47
CA PHE A 116 -1.53 3.39 13.66
C PHE A 116 -0.50 4.12 14.54
N GLY A 117 0.52 4.73 13.93
CA GLY A 117 1.51 5.54 14.64
C GLY A 117 0.93 6.76 15.35
N LYS A 118 -0.19 7.33 14.85
CA LYS A 118 -0.90 8.46 15.50
C LYS A 118 -1.67 8.02 16.75
N LEU A 119 -2.13 6.78 16.82
CA LEU A 119 -2.79 6.26 18.03
C LEU A 119 -1.79 6.15 19.18
N ASN A 120 -0.62 5.59 18.91
CA ASN A 120 0.50 5.51 19.83
C ASN A 120 1.76 5.17 19.03
N ALA A 121 2.88 5.80 19.36
CA ALA A 121 4.17 5.57 18.69
C ALA A 121 4.61 4.09 18.71
N LYS A 122 4.18 3.32 19.73
CA LYS A 122 4.48 1.88 19.83
C LYS A 122 3.45 0.99 19.13
N CYS A 123 2.33 1.55 18.65
CA CYS A 123 1.22 0.75 18.10
C CYS A 123 1.70 -0.15 16.95
N TRP A 124 2.56 0.37 16.08
CA TRP A 124 3.08 -0.39 14.96
C TRP A 124 3.85 -1.66 15.36
N SER A 125 4.46 -1.69 16.55
CA SER A 125 5.16 -2.89 17.05
C SER A 125 4.25 -4.06 17.40
N TYR A 126 2.94 -3.84 17.51
CA TYR A 126 1.93 -4.88 17.76
C TYR A 126 1.30 -5.41 16.47
N ILE A 127 1.70 -4.88 15.33
CA ILE A 127 1.10 -5.16 14.02
C ILE A 127 1.85 -6.28 13.31
N ASP A 128 1.11 -7.30 12.89
CA ASP A 128 1.58 -8.34 11.97
C ASP A 128 1.29 -7.93 10.52
N THR A 129 2.31 -7.47 9.80
CA THR A 129 2.14 -6.90 8.46
C THR A 129 1.64 -7.90 7.40
N PRO A 130 1.98 -9.20 7.44
CA PRO A 130 1.35 -10.19 6.57
C PRO A 130 -0.17 -10.27 6.79
N SER A 131 -0.64 -10.25 8.03
CA SER A 131 -2.08 -10.26 8.36
C SER A 131 -2.77 -8.95 7.95
N VAL A 132 -2.10 -7.80 8.07
CA VAL A 132 -2.60 -6.53 7.51
C VAL A 132 -2.81 -6.65 6.02
N THR A 133 -1.81 -7.17 5.29
CA THR A 133 -1.89 -7.34 3.83
C THR A 133 -3.02 -8.29 3.43
N GLN A 134 -3.21 -9.37 4.18
CA GLN A 134 -4.33 -10.29 3.98
C GLN A 134 -5.68 -9.59 4.21
N GLY A 135 -5.80 -8.81 5.28
CA GLY A 135 -7.01 -8.04 5.58
C GLY A 135 -7.35 -7.03 4.47
N ILE A 136 -6.35 -6.33 3.95
CA ILE A 136 -6.49 -5.42 2.81
C ILE A 136 -6.97 -6.19 1.57
N TYR A 137 -6.34 -7.31 1.26
CA TYR A 137 -6.69 -8.13 0.09
C TYR A 137 -8.13 -8.63 0.16
N ASP A 138 -8.51 -9.22 1.29
CA ASP A 138 -9.85 -9.78 1.48
C ASP A 138 -10.92 -8.69 1.44
N ALA A 139 -10.67 -7.52 2.05
CA ALA A 139 -11.57 -6.39 2.00
C ALA A 139 -11.81 -5.90 0.56
N MET A 140 -10.75 -5.72 -0.23
CA MET A 140 -10.85 -5.30 -1.62
C MET A 140 -11.57 -6.34 -2.48
N LEU A 141 -11.35 -7.62 -2.22
CA LEU A 141 -12.02 -8.72 -2.90
C LEU A 141 -13.51 -8.79 -2.55
N ASP A 142 -13.85 -8.59 -1.29
CA ASP A 142 -15.24 -8.56 -0.81
C ASP A 142 -15.99 -7.34 -1.35
N LEU A 143 -15.35 -6.17 -1.40
CA LEU A 143 -15.89 -4.97 -2.07
C LEU A 143 -16.17 -5.22 -3.54
N GLN A 144 -15.22 -5.83 -4.26
CA GLN A 144 -15.38 -6.16 -5.68
C GLN A 144 -16.56 -7.11 -5.93
N ARG A 145 -16.80 -8.04 -5.00
CA ARG A 145 -17.87 -9.03 -5.07
C ARG A 145 -19.21 -8.56 -4.49
N GLY A 146 -19.24 -7.42 -3.84
CA GLY A 146 -20.42 -6.94 -3.09
C GLY A 146 -20.76 -7.85 -1.91
N LYS A 147 -19.76 -8.43 -1.24
CA LYS A 147 -19.90 -9.38 -0.12
C LYS A 147 -19.13 -8.93 1.12
N VAL A 148 -19.15 -7.64 1.38
CA VAL A 148 -18.49 -7.06 2.55
C VAL A 148 -19.09 -7.64 3.82
N ARG A 149 -18.24 -7.94 4.81
CA ARG A 149 -18.68 -8.38 6.13
C ARG A 149 -19.49 -7.28 6.81
N SER A 150 -20.50 -7.67 7.58
CA SER A 150 -21.29 -6.73 8.37
C SER A 150 -20.40 -5.90 9.31
N GLU A 151 -20.77 -4.66 9.55
CA GLU A 151 -20.14 -3.80 10.58
C GLU A 151 -20.13 -4.44 11.96
N ASN A 152 -21.10 -5.35 12.23
CA ASN A 152 -21.21 -6.10 13.48
C ASN A 152 -20.60 -7.51 13.39
N ASP A 153 -19.79 -7.81 12.36
CA ASP A 153 -19.08 -9.09 12.28
C ASP A 153 -18.19 -9.25 13.51
N GLU A 154 -18.48 -10.26 14.30
CA GLU A 154 -17.84 -10.47 15.61
C GLU A 154 -16.32 -10.60 15.49
N TYR A 155 -15.83 -11.24 14.42
CA TYR A 155 -14.40 -11.40 14.21
C TYR A 155 -13.70 -10.04 13.95
N ILE A 156 -14.34 -9.18 13.16
CA ILE A 156 -13.83 -7.84 12.86
C ILE A 156 -13.90 -6.93 14.07
N VAL A 157 -15.03 -6.91 14.76
CA VAL A 157 -15.22 -6.08 15.96
C VAL A 157 -14.22 -6.45 17.06
N GLN A 158 -14.14 -7.71 17.44
CA GLN A 158 -13.24 -8.16 18.50
C GLN A 158 -11.76 -7.90 18.16
N GLY A 159 -11.34 -8.16 16.90
CA GLY A 159 -9.96 -7.90 16.49
C GLY A 159 -9.60 -6.42 16.53
N SER A 160 -10.49 -5.55 16.05
CA SER A 160 -10.29 -4.10 16.08
C SER A 160 -10.26 -3.55 17.52
N GLU A 161 -11.14 -4.03 18.40
CA GLU A 161 -11.13 -3.66 19.82
C GLU A 161 -9.86 -4.11 20.53
N GLU A 162 -9.35 -5.30 20.23
CA GLU A 162 -8.09 -5.79 20.80
C GLU A 162 -6.93 -4.86 20.44
N LEU A 163 -6.84 -4.45 19.17
CA LEU A 163 -5.81 -3.50 18.75
C LEU A 163 -5.97 -2.15 19.44
N LEU A 164 -7.19 -1.62 19.50
CA LEU A 164 -7.45 -0.36 20.19
C LEU A 164 -7.05 -0.39 21.67
N LYS A 165 -7.27 -1.50 22.36
CA LYS A 165 -6.83 -1.69 23.76
C LYS A 165 -5.30 -1.67 23.88
N LEU A 166 -4.58 -2.24 22.92
CA LEU A 166 -3.11 -2.26 22.92
C LEU A 166 -2.51 -0.91 22.51
N CYS A 167 -3.15 -0.20 21.59
CA CYS A 167 -2.67 1.07 21.04
C CYS A 167 -3.25 2.29 21.76
N GLY A 168 -4.40 2.16 22.39
CA GLY A 168 -5.03 3.22 23.18
C GLY A 168 -4.24 3.40 24.46
N GLY A 169 -3.28 4.35 24.47
CA GLY A 169 -2.57 4.73 25.68
C GLY A 169 -3.56 5.24 26.75
N LYS A 170 -3.36 4.79 27.98
CA LYS A 170 -3.96 5.42 29.16
C LYS A 170 -3.39 6.81 29.33
#